data_18043b004b2b99aaafe021e8a94767e5
#
_entry.id   18043b004b2b99aaafe021e8a94767e5
#
_cell.length_a   1.000
_cell.length_b   1.000
_cell.length_c   1.000
_cell.angle_alpha   90.00
_cell.angle_beta   90.00
_cell.angle_gamma   90.00
#
_symmetry.space_group_name_H-M   'P 1'
#
loop_
_entity.id
_entity.type
_entity.pdbx_description
1 polymer ?
#
loop_
_entity_poly.entity_id
_entity_poly.type
_entity_poly.pdbx_seq_one_letter_code
_entity_poly.pdbx_strand_id
1 'polypeptide(L)'
;AMTGQGGWPLTILMTPDCRPFFSGTYFPPRARYGRPGLEELLTAAAGQWKVKKEKLLDQAGQIEKYLKSQEWTERQAEPELGAVHQAFRQLADCFDSKNGGFGSAPKFPAPHNLIFLMEYGAREKRPEALAMAEKTLVQMYRGGIFDHIGGGFSRYSTDGQWLVPHFEKMLYDNSLLVMAYIKAYGSTGRKMYGCVAEKILEYVRRELTDSQGGFYCGQDADSDGVEGKYYVFTREEIREVLGEKAGRDFCRQYGITGHGNFEGRSIPNLLENDNYEEICEEPWGNGDHGGNICHGSCDTIGGRENEECRRLYQYRIDRARLHKDDKILVSWNSWMICACAMAGAVLGEEQYVDMAVRADAFIKSHLVKEGRLMVRYRDGDAAGEGKLDDYACYSLALLELYRVTFRVDYLKRAAAWAEIMTEQFFDRERGGFYLYAKDGEQLIVRTKETYDGAMPSGNSVAAQVLYRLLRITGDVTWQKVLEKQLCYLAGAMDGYPSGHSYGLLTMMDVLYPAKELVCTLSSGSDTERRRKLAAQLANLAVTAEGLTVVIKTEENAREMERLIPYTKDYPVPDTGELFYLCVGHECMQPVPQLEQLIEKL
;
A
#
# COMPACT_ATOMS: atom_id res chain seq x y z
N ALA A 1 26.64 3.35 -3.90
CA ALA A 1 27.89 2.93 -3.25
C ALA A 1 29.13 3.62 -3.87
N MET A 2 29.31 3.62 -5.20
CA MET A 2 30.53 4.18 -5.82
C MET A 2 30.56 5.72 -5.87
N THR A 3 29.42 6.36 -6.07
CA THR A 3 29.32 7.82 -6.28
C THR A 3 28.53 8.55 -5.21
N GLY A 4 27.86 7.82 -4.32
CA GLY A 4 26.91 8.38 -3.34
C GLY A 4 25.63 8.93 -3.97
N GLN A 5 25.47 8.83 -5.28
CA GLN A 5 24.30 9.28 -6.03
C GLN A 5 23.63 8.11 -6.73
N GLY A 6 22.31 8.05 -6.67
CA GLY A 6 21.46 7.14 -7.40
C GLY A 6 20.54 7.89 -8.37
N GLY A 7 19.90 7.19 -9.28
CA GLY A 7 18.94 7.75 -10.22
C GLY A 7 18.71 6.83 -11.41
N TRP A 8 17.58 7.02 -12.06
CA TRP A 8 17.21 6.28 -13.27
C TRP A 8 17.49 7.12 -14.53
N PRO A 9 17.99 6.47 -15.60
CA PRO A 9 18.50 5.09 -15.64
C PRO A 9 19.83 4.95 -14.89
N LEU A 10 20.13 3.72 -14.41
CA LEU A 10 21.42 3.38 -13.81
C LEU A 10 22.28 2.65 -14.84
N THR A 11 23.49 3.14 -15.06
CA THR A 11 24.48 2.55 -15.98
C THR A 11 25.60 1.92 -15.17
N ILE A 12 25.84 0.61 -15.35
CA ILE A 12 26.91 -0.12 -14.68
C ILE A 12 27.77 -0.83 -15.74
N LEU A 13 29.10 -0.68 -15.68
CA LEU A 13 30.01 -1.48 -16.46
C LEU A 13 30.63 -2.56 -15.57
N MET A 14 30.56 -3.80 -16.03
CA MET A 14 30.98 -4.98 -15.29
C MET A 14 32.00 -5.80 -16.08
N THR A 15 32.79 -6.57 -15.35
CA THR A 15 33.61 -7.63 -15.93
C THR A 15 32.74 -8.76 -16.46
N PRO A 16 33.26 -9.68 -17.32
CA PRO A 16 32.49 -10.84 -17.80
C PRO A 16 31.96 -11.76 -16.71
N ASP A 17 32.55 -11.74 -15.51
CA ASP A 17 32.12 -12.43 -14.31
C ASP A 17 31.29 -11.55 -13.38
N CYS A 18 30.61 -10.53 -13.96
CA CYS A 18 29.62 -9.66 -13.31
C CYS A 18 30.15 -8.81 -12.14
N ARG A 19 31.46 -8.53 -12.03
CA ARG A 19 32.01 -7.63 -11.02
C ARG A 19 32.01 -6.18 -11.53
N PRO A 20 31.39 -5.20 -10.83
CA PRO A 20 31.29 -3.83 -11.29
C PRO A 20 32.64 -3.09 -11.15
N PHE A 21 33.02 -2.31 -12.15
CA PHE A 21 34.20 -1.43 -12.11
C PHE A 21 33.87 0.03 -12.43
N PHE A 22 32.64 0.33 -12.89
CA PHE A 22 32.15 1.68 -13.13
C PHE A 22 30.65 1.76 -12.91
N SER A 23 30.16 2.87 -12.38
CA SER A 23 28.73 3.17 -12.30
C SER A 23 28.45 4.65 -12.52
N GLY A 24 27.28 4.95 -13.06
CA GLY A 24 26.74 6.30 -13.21
C GLY A 24 25.25 6.24 -13.46
N THR A 25 24.61 7.41 -13.51
CA THR A 25 23.19 7.51 -13.82
C THR A 25 22.99 7.68 -15.33
N TYR A 26 22.25 8.67 -15.78
CA TYR A 26 21.99 8.94 -17.17
C TYR A 26 23.22 9.48 -17.92
N PHE A 27 23.51 8.89 -19.07
CA PHE A 27 24.46 9.39 -20.08
C PHE A 27 23.71 9.65 -21.38
N PRO A 28 23.77 10.88 -21.95
CA PRO A 28 23.22 11.11 -23.28
C PRO A 28 23.99 10.27 -24.34
N PRO A 29 23.42 9.98 -25.51
CA PRO A 29 24.10 9.22 -26.55
C PRO A 29 25.49 9.80 -26.92
N ARG A 30 25.57 11.15 -27.00
CA ARG A 30 26.82 11.94 -27.24
C ARG A 30 26.95 13.03 -26.21
N ALA A 31 28.17 13.51 -25.96
CA ALA A 31 28.44 14.56 -24.98
C ALA A 31 27.51 15.76 -25.16
N ARG A 32 26.80 16.16 -24.10
CA ARG A 32 25.86 17.30 -24.10
C ARG A 32 25.76 17.90 -22.70
N TYR A 33 25.62 19.24 -22.62
CA TYR A 33 25.47 19.99 -21.38
C TYR A 33 26.56 19.68 -20.33
N GLY A 34 27.82 19.52 -20.77
CA GLY A 34 28.95 19.22 -19.88
C GLY A 34 28.97 17.78 -19.32
N ARG A 35 28.08 16.89 -19.78
CA ARG A 35 28.09 15.47 -19.45
C ARG A 35 28.72 14.66 -20.60
N PRO A 36 29.57 13.65 -20.28
CA PRO A 36 30.09 12.74 -21.29
C PRO A 36 28.97 11.93 -21.95
N GLY A 37 29.13 11.57 -23.22
CA GLY A 37 28.21 10.69 -23.92
C GLY A 37 28.44 9.22 -23.61
N LEU A 38 27.40 8.40 -23.78
CA LEU A 38 27.50 6.94 -23.61
C LEU A 38 28.50 6.32 -24.61
N GLU A 39 28.51 6.79 -25.87
CA GLU A 39 29.43 6.32 -26.91
C GLU A 39 30.90 6.56 -26.51
N GLU A 40 31.21 7.74 -25.99
CA GLU A 40 32.54 8.13 -25.51
C GLU A 40 32.93 7.32 -24.27
N LEU A 41 32.00 7.11 -23.32
CA LEU A 41 32.21 6.29 -22.15
C LEU A 41 32.55 4.84 -22.50
N LEU A 42 31.76 4.22 -23.39
CA LEU A 42 31.99 2.84 -23.83
C LEU A 42 33.30 2.70 -24.60
N THR A 43 33.64 3.67 -25.44
CA THR A 43 34.93 3.70 -26.18
C THR A 43 36.10 3.79 -25.21
N ALA A 44 36.01 4.68 -24.22
CA ALA A 44 37.04 4.83 -23.18
C ALA A 44 37.19 3.56 -22.35
N ALA A 45 36.07 2.96 -21.91
CA ALA A 45 36.06 1.71 -21.14
C ALA A 45 36.69 0.56 -21.95
N ALA A 46 36.34 0.39 -23.24
CA ALA A 46 36.91 -0.60 -24.12
C ALA A 46 38.41 -0.39 -24.32
N GLY A 47 38.83 0.87 -24.46
CA GLY A 47 40.26 1.23 -24.54
C GLY A 47 41.01 0.88 -23.26
N GLN A 48 40.48 1.22 -22.12
CA GLN A 48 41.05 0.88 -20.81
C GLN A 48 41.10 -0.66 -20.58
N TRP A 49 40.07 -1.37 -21.00
CA TRP A 49 40.03 -2.85 -20.92
C TRP A 49 41.15 -3.50 -21.72
N LYS A 50 41.47 -2.97 -22.89
CA LYS A 50 42.58 -3.49 -23.73
C LYS A 50 43.96 -3.20 -23.14
N VAL A 51 44.17 -2.04 -22.54
CA VAL A 51 45.48 -1.55 -22.12
C VAL A 51 45.77 -1.78 -20.64
N LYS A 52 44.74 -1.73 -19.78
CA LYS A 52 44.86 -1.75 -18.30
C LYS A 52 43.92 -2.75 -17.65
N LYS A 53 43.70 -3.90 -18.29
CA LYS A 53 42.74 -4.92 -17.85
C LYS A 53 42.95 -5.34 -16.38
N GLU A 54 44.20 -5.60 -15.99
CA GLU A 54 44.53 -6.02 -14.62
C GLU A 54 44.12 -4.96 -13.60
N LYS A 55 44.32 -3.68 -13.87
CA LYS A 55 43.91 -2.59 -13.00
C LYS A 55 42.38 -2.52 -12.84
N LEU A 56 41.64 -2.76 -13.94
CA LEU A 56 40.17 -2.78 -13.88
C LEU A 56 39.65 -3.99 -13.11
N LEU A 57 40.29 -5.15 -13.22
CA LEU A 57 39.97 -6.35 -12.47
C LEU A 57 40.24 -6.15 -10.96
N ASP A 58 41.39 -5.50 -10.62
CA ASP A 58 41.70 -5.16 -9.22
C ASP A 58 40.68 -4.17 -8.63
N GLN A 59 40.33 -3.12 -9.38
CA GLN A 59 39.26 -2.18 -8.97
C GLN A 59 37.91 -2.90 -8.76
N ALA A 60 37.52 -3.80 -9.68
CA ALA A 60 36.30 -4.58 -9.54
C ALA A 60 36.34 -5.46 -8.28
N GLY A 61 37.48 -6.10 -7.99
CA GLY A 61 37.68 -6.88 -6.77
C GLY A 61 37.60 -6.04 -5.48
N GLN A 62 38.14 -4.81 -5.51
CA GLN A 62 38.03 -3.88 -4.35
C GLN A 62 36.58 -3.45 -4.12
N ILE A 63 35.82 -3.13 -5.19
CA ILE A 63 34.41 -2.76 -5.08
C ILE A 63 33.59 -3.96 -4.56
N GLU A 64 33.81 -5.15 -5.09
CA GLU A 64 33.15 -6.37 -4.62
C GLU A 64 33.43 -6.59 -3.12
N LYS A 65 34.70 -6.49 -2.71
CA LYS A 65 35.08 -6.63 -1.29
C LYS A 65 34.43 -5.56 -0.41
N TYR A 66 34.34 -4.32 -0.89
CA TYR A 66 33.65 -3.25 -0.18
C TYR A 66 32.16 -3.54 -0.04
N LEU A 67 31.47 -3.96 -1.13
CA LEU A 67 30.04 -4.29 -1.08
C LEU A 67 29.79 -5.45 -0.10
N LYS A 68 30.59 -6.49 -0.13
CA LYS A 68 30.50 -7.61 0.83
C LYS A 68 30.76 -7.19 2.26
N SER A 69 31.64 -6.20 2.51
CA SER A 69 31.92 -5.73 3.87
C SER A 69 30.75 -4.94 4.47
N GLN A 70 29.87 -4.39 3.69
CA GLN A 70 28.67 -3.68 4.19
C GLN A 70 27.64 -4.65 4.80
N GLU A 71 27.60 -5.91 4.39
CA GLU A 71 26.75 -6.94 5.00
C GLU A 71 27.11 -7.21 6.48
N TRP A 72 28.34 -6.87 6.93
CA TRP A 72 28.84 -7.15 8.27
C TRP A 72 28.54 -6.06 9.30
N THR A 73 28.01 -4.92 8.87
CA THR A 73 27.71 -3.77 9.75
C THR A 73 26.31 -3.78 10.31
N GLU A 74 25.52 -4.83 10.05
CA GLU A 74 24.16 -4.98 10.56
C GLU A 74 24.18 -5.03 12.10
N ARG A 75 23.55 -4.05 12.73
CA ARG A 75 23.34 -4.00 14.17
C ARG A 75 22.05 -4.70 14.51
N GLN A 76 22.02 -5.36 15.66
CA GLN A 76 20.79 -5.83 16.30
C GLN A 76 20.52 -4.95 17.51
N ALA A 77 19.26 -4.66 17.78
CA ALA A 77 18.79 -3.95 18.95
C ALA A 77 17.48 -4.55 19.45
N GLU A 78 17.19 -4.41 20.72
CA GLU A 78 15.87 -4.82 21.23
C GLU A 78 14.80 -3.83 20.77
N PRO A 79 13.60 -4.33 20.37
CA PRO A 79 12.47 -3.49 20.06
C PRO A 79 12.04 -2.70 21.30
N GLU A 80 11.93 -1.37 21.17
CA GLU A 80 11.54 -0.50 22.29
C GLU A 80 10.69 0.68 21.82
N LEU A 81 9.84 1.21 22.71
CA LEU A 81 8.99 2.37 22.41
C LEU A 81 9.80 3.64 22.12
N GLY A 82 11.07 3.69 22.54
CA GLY A 82 11.97 4.81 22.25
C GLY A 82 12.08 5.12 20.77
N ALA A 83 12.20 4.08 19.91
CA ALA A 83 12.24 4.22 18.45
C ALA A 83 10.90 4.75 17.89
N VAL A 84 9.77 4.25 18.41
CA VAL A 84 8.42 4.70 18.02
C VAL A 84 8.22 6.19 18.33
N HIS A 85 8.59 6.62 19.53
CA HIS A 85 8.50 8.03 19.92
C HIS A 85 9.47 8.92 19.12
N GLN A 86 10.64 8.42 18.78
CA GLN A 86 11.60 9.14 17.95
C GLN A 86 11.09 9.32 16.53
N ALA A 87 10.45 8.29 15.91
CA ALA A 87 9.84 8.38 14.60
C ALA A 87 8.76 9.47 14.56
N PHE A 88 7.86 9.50 15.56
CA PHE A 88 6.87 10.56 15.68
C PHE A 88 7.52 11.95 15.72
N ARG A 89 8.56 12.17 16.58
CA ARG A 89 9.27 13.44 16.63
C ARG A 89 9.89 13.83 15.30
N GLN A 90 10.54 12.90 14.60
CA GLN A 90 11.13 13.15 13.28
C GLN A 90 10.09 13.57 12.24
N LEU A 91 8.92 12.90 12.24
CA LEU A 91 7.81 13.30 11.37
C LEU A 91 7.23 14.66 11.76
N ALA A 92 7.07 14.94 13.04
CA ALA A 92 6.58 16.24 13.53
C ALA A 92 7.54 17.38 13.18
N ASP A 93 8.85 17.16 13.28
CA ASP A 93 9.88 18.17 12.97
C ASP A 93 9.91 18.56 11.48
N CYS A 94 9.54 17.64 10.58
CA CYS A 94 9.49 17.91 9.13
C CYS A 94 8.07 18.15 8.58
N PHE A 95 7.05 18.19 9.43
CA PHE A 95 5.66 18.38 9.03
C PHE A 95 5.39 19.80 8.51
N ASP A 96 4.79 19.90 7.33
CA ASP A 96 4.29 21.18 6.79
C ASP A 96 2.92 21.51 7.40
N SER A 97 2.90 22.37 8.41
CA SER A 97 1.68 22.76 9.12
C SER A 97 0.69 23.55 8.26
N LYS A 98 1.14 24.18 7.15
CA LYS A 98 0.28 24.92 6.22
C LYS A 98 -0.39 23.99 5.22
N ASN A 99 0.39 23.19 4.53
CA ASN A 99 -0.08 22.39 3.38
C ASN A 99 -0.18 20.90 3.68
N GLY A 100 0.18 20.43 4.87
CA GLY A 100 0.30 19.01 5.16
C GLY A 100 1.47 18.33 4.42
N GLY A 101 1.71 17.07 4.76
CA GLY A 101 2.85 16.32 4.24
C GLY A 101 4.15 16.63 4.98
N PHE A 102 5.24 15.99 4.54
CA PHE A 102 6.53 16.00 5.24
C PHE A 102 7.62 16.55 4.33
N GLY A 103 8.44 17.45 4.87
CA GLY A 103 9.52 18.11 4.13
C GLY A 103 9.05 19.16 3.12
N SER A 104 9.96 19.55 2.22
CA SER A 104 9.73 20.49 1.14
C SER A 104 9.38 19.77 -0.17
N ALA A 105 9.12 20.52 -1.24
CA ALA A 105 8.93 19.95 -2.58
C ALA A 105 10.20 19.23 -3.10
N PRO A 106 10.06 18.13 -3.86
CA PRO A 106 8.80 17.43 -4.18
C PRO A 106 8.22 16.70 -2.97
N LYS A 107 6.88 16.61 -2.89
CA LYS A 107 6.17 15.93 -1.80
C LYS A 107 5.59 14.60 -2.25
N PHE A 108 5.89 13.56 -1.48
CA PHE A 108 5.33 12.22 -1.67
C PHE A 108 4.20 11.97 -0.67
N PRO A 109 3.14 11.25 -1.06
CA PRO A 109 2.01 10.92 -0.16
C PRO A 109 2.43 10.15 1.10
N ALA A 110 3.40 9.23 0.99
CA ALA A 110 3.91 8.37 2.08
C ALA A 110 2.79 7.82 3.00
N PRO A 111 1.82 7.05 2.45
CA PRO A 111 0.61 6.65 3.20
C PRO A 111 0.90 5.83 4.45
N HIS A 112 1.97 5.05 4.47
CA HIS A 112 2.42 4.27 5.64
C HIS A 112 2.83 5.16 6.82
N ASN A 113 3.38 6.37 6.55
CA ASN A 113 3.64 7.36 7.61
C ASN A 113 2.32 7.88 8.20
N LEU A 114 1.29 8.08 7.38
CA LEU A 114 -0.01 8.53 7.84
C LEU A 114 -0.71 7.45 8.69
N ILE A 115 -0.65 6.19 8.26
CA ILE A 115 -1.16 5.05 9.02
C ILE A 115 -0.42 4.95 10.38
N PHE A 116 0.93 5.07 10.37
CA PHE A 116 1.72 5.09 11.60
C PHE A 116 1.28 6.21 12.54
N LEU A 117 1.10 7.44 12.05
CA LEU A 117 0.67 8.57 12.87
C LEU A 117 -0.72 8.37 13.47
N MET A 118 -1.66 7.80 12.73
CA MET A 118 -3.00 7.47 13.24
C MET A 118 -2.94 6.41 14.34
N GLU A 119 -2.18 5.33 14.13
CA GLU A 119 -1.98 4.28 15.16
C GLU A 119 -1.25 4.81 16.40
N TYR A 120 -0.20 5.58 16.20
CA TYR A 120 0.54 6.21 17.29
C TYR A 120 -0.36 7.16 18.09
N GLY A 121 -1.13 8.01 17.38
CA GLY A 121 -2.04 8.96 17.99
C GLY A 121 -3.10 8.30 18.87
N ALA A 122 -3.65 7.18 18.43
CA ALA A 122 -4.63 6.41 19.18
C ALA A 122 -4.03 5.74 20.44
N ARG A 123 -2.89 5.04 20.28
CA ARG A 123 -2.25 4.29 21.38
C ARG A 123 -1.61 5.20 22.43
N GLU A 124 -0.97 6.28 22.01
CA GLU A 124 -0.28 7.22 22.89
C GLU A 124 -1.17 8.39 23.36
N LYS A 125 -2.43 8.43 22.92
CA LYS A 125 -3.39 9.52 23.18
C LYS A 125 -2.82 10.89 22.77
N ARG A 126 -2.24 10.92 21.55
CA ARG A 126 -1.62 12.11 20.94
C ARG A 126 -2.47 12.61 19.76
N PRO A 127 -3.46 13.48 20.02
CA PRO A 127 -4.35 13.99 18.98
C PRO A 127 -3.59 14.78 17.89
N GLU A 128 -2.43 15.34 18.20
CA GLU A 128 -1.59 16.03 17.22
C GLU A 128 -1.09 15.12 16.11
N ALA A 129 -0.84 13.83 16.38
CA ALA A 129 -0.43 12.86 15.37
C ALA A 129 -1.57 12.57 14.39
N LEU A 130 -2.78 12.38 14.89
CA LEU A 130 -3.98 12.25 14.05
C LEU A 130 -4.20 13.51 13.22
N ALA A 131 -4.09 14.70 13.80
CA ALA A 131 -4.29 15.97 13.10
C ALA A 131 -3.29 16.17 11.94
N MET A 132 -2.03 15.72 12.09
CA MET A 132 -1.03 15.75 11.01
C MET A 132 -1.44 14.82 9.85
N ALA A 133 -1.93 13.61 10.14
CA ALA A 133 -2.41 12.67 9.13
C ALA A 133 -3.66 13.23 8.41
N GLU A 134 -4.67 13.70 9.15
CA GLU A 134 -5.88 14.29 8.60
C GLU A 134 -5.58 15.50 7.71
N LYS A 135 -4.72 16.44 8.19
CA LYS A 135 -4.32 17.61 7.41
C LYS A 135 -3.68 17.20 6.08
N THR A 136 -2.83 16.19 6.08
CA THR A 136 -2.16 15.71 4.87
C THR A 136 -3.15 15.07 3.91
N LEU A 137 -4.02 14.17 4.39
CA LEU A 137 -5.06 13.53 3.57
C LEU A 137 -6.00 14.55 2.93
N VAL A 138 -6.47 15.53 3.71
CA VAL A 138 -7.35 16.61 3.22
C VAL A 138 -6.65 17.44 2.16
N GLN A 139 -5.41 17.86 2.37
CA GLN A 139 -4.71 18.73 1.42
C GLN A 139 -4.34 17.98 0.13
N MET A 140 -3.98 16.71 0.20
CA MET A 140 -3.78 15.88 -0.97
C MET A 140 -5.06 15.75 -1.80
N TYR A 141 -6.22 15.50 -1.16
CA TYR A 141 -7.51 15.46 -1.87
C TYR A 141 -7.86 16.79 -2.51
N ARG A 142 -7.65 17.93 -1.82
CA ARG A 142 -7.92 19.27 -2.36
C ARG A 142 -6.99 19.64 -3.51
N GLY A 143 -5.77 19.10 -3.53
CA GLY A 143 -4.75 19.41 -4.53
C GLY A 143 -5.04 18.83 -5.91
N GLY A 144 -4.24 19.25 -6.89
CA GLY A 144 -4.26 18.67 -8.24
C GLY A 144 -3.57 17.30 -8.32
N ILE A 145 -2.93 16.84 -7.23
CA ILE A 145 -2.42 15.47 -7.15
C ILE A 145 -3.54 14.42 -7.17
N PHE A 146 -4.75 14.80 -6.72
CA PHE A 146 -5.97 14.00 -6.91
C PHE A 146 -6.64 14.39 -8.23
N ASP A 147 -7.02 13.43 -9.04
CA ASP A 147 -7.76 13.68 -10.28
C ASP A 147 -9.27 13.85 -9.98
N HIS A 148 -9.72 15.09 -9.90
CA HIS A 148 -11.11 15.44 -9.58
C HIS A 148 -12.12 15.06 -10.66
N ILE A 149 -11.66 14.64 -11.85
CA ILE A 149 -12.54 14.25 -12.97
C ILE A 149 -12.62 12.73 -13.08
N GLY A 150 -11.51 12.03 -12.95
CA GLY A 150 -11.45 10.59 -13.16
C GLY A 150 -11.11 9.75 -11.93
N GLY A 151 -10.85 10.38 -10.79
CA GLY A 151 -10.42 9.70 -9.57
C GLY A 151 -8.97 9.23 -9.60
N GLY A 152 -8.51 8.75 -8.46
CA GLY A 152 -7.14 8.27 -8.27
C GLY A 152 -6.12 9.38 -8.07
N PHE A 153 -5.01 9.04 -7.43
CA PHE A 153 -3.90 9.93 -7.11
C PHE A 153 -2.72 9.74 -8.06
N SER A 154 -2.11 10.84 -8.43
CA SER A 154 -0.79 10.86 -9.05
C SER A 154 0.30 10.54 -8.03
N ARG A 155 1.49 10.16 -8.52
CA ARG A 155 2.57 9.58 -7.73
C ARG A 155 3.15 10.52 -6.68
N TYR A 156 3.40 11.79 -7.02
CA TYR A 156 3.92 12.82 -6.11
C TYR A 156 3.61 14.22 -6.63
N SER A 157 3.69 15.22 -5.75
CA SER A 157 3.59 16.63 -6.13
C SER A 157 4.98 17.22 -6.35
N THR A 158 5.14 17.97 -7.45
CA THR A 158 6.37 18.69 -7.77
C THR A 158 6.51 19.97 -6.95
N ASP A 159 5.41 20.45 -6.34
CA ASP A 159 5.35 21.64 -5.49
C ASP A 159 5.00 21.31 -4.03
N GLY A 160 5.06 22.31 -3.16
CA GLY A 160 4.75 22.18 -1.73
C GLY A 160 3.28 22.22 -1.37
N GLN A 161 2.36 22.50 -2.31
CA GLN A 161 0.93 22.73 -2.06
C GLN A 161 0.03 21.59 -2.56
N TRP A 162 0.61 20.52 -3.13
CA TRP A 162 -0.09 19.41 -3.75
C TRP A 162 -0.83 19.77 -5.06
N LEU A 163 -0.48 20.91 -5.70
CA LEU A 163 -1.19 21.40 -6.88
C LEU A 163 -0.70 20.75 -8.16
N VAL A 164 0.62 20.78 -8.43
CA VAL A 164 1.21 20.30 -9.68
C VAL A 164 1.82 18.93 -9.47
N PRO A 165 1.18 17.86 -9.92
CA PRO A 165 1.71 16.51 -9.76
C PRO A 165 2.73 16.17 -10.86
N HIS A 166 3.56 15.16 -10.63
CA HIS A 166 3.99 14.28 -11.70
C HIS A 166 2.83 13.35 -12.04
N PHE A 167 2.28 13.45 -13.24
CA PHE A 167 0.94 12.94 -13.57
C PHE A 167 0.82 11.40 -13.66
N GLU A 168 1.91 10.67 -13.50
CA GLU A 168 1.91 9.22 -13.43
C GLU A 168 1.04 8.72 -12.26
N LYS A 169 0.18 7.71 -12.51
CA LYS A 169 -0.65 7.08 -11.48
C LYS A 169 -0.27 5.62 -11.31
N MET A 170 0.23 5.27 -10.12
CA MET A 170 0.70 3.93 -9.80
C MET A 170 -0.31 3.16 -8.97
N LEU A 171 -0.41 1.85 -9.21
CA LEU A 171 -1.32 0.97 -8.45
C LEU A 171 -1.00 0.97 -6.97
N TYR A 172 0.28 0.83 -6.60
CA TYR A 172 0.70 0.75 -5.19
C TYR A 172 0.43 2.04 -4.41
N ASP A 173 0.62 3.23 -5.03
CA ASP A 173 0.30 4.51 -4.38
C ASP A 173 -1.20 4.59 -4.06
N ASN A 174 -2.03 4.26 -5.05
CA ASN A 174 -3.48 4.27 -4.89
C ASN A 174 -3.95 3.21 -3.89
N SER A 175 -3.34 2.03 -3.85
CA SER A 175 -3.65 0.99 -2.88
C SER A 175 -3.38 1.44 -1.43
N LEU A 176 -2.18 1.95 -1.18
CA LEU A 176 -1.78 2.40 0.15
C LEU A 176 -2.57 3.64 0.59
N LEU A 177 -2.94 4.52 -0.35
CA LEU A 177 -3.82 5.67 -0.07
C LEU A 177 -5.24 5.22 0.31
N VAL A 178 -5.83 4.23 -0.38
CA VAL A 178 -7.11 3.64 0.06
C VAL A 178 -7.00 3.17 1.50
N MET A 179 -5.95 2.43 1.86
CA MET A 179 -5.76 1.94 3.24
C MET A 179 -5.67 3.10 4.23
N ALA A 180 -4.94 4.18 3.91
CA ALA A 180 -4.81 5.35 4.78
C ALA A 180 -6.15 6.10 4.94
N TYR A 181 -6.91 6.29 3.86
CA TYR A 181 -8.24 6.92 3.92
C TYR A 181 -9.26 6.06 4.67
N ILE A 182 -9.26 4.74 4.48
CA ILE A 182 -10.12 3.82 5.24
C ILE A 182 -9.77 3.83 6.73
N LYS A 183 -8.47 3.87 7.08
CA LYS A 183 -8.04 4.02 8.47
C LYS A 183 -8.50 5.35 9.06
N ALA A 184 -8.37 6.46 8.33
CA ALA A 184 -8.85 7.76 8.75
C ALA A 184 -10.38 7.78 8.95
N TYR A 185 -11.13 7.14 8.04
CA TYR A 185 -12.58 6.98 8.19
C TYR A 185 -12.94 6.20 9.45
N GLY A 186 -12.32 5.05 9.68
CA GLY A 186 -12.54 4.24 10.89
C GLY A 186 -12.19 4.98 12.18
N SER A 187 -11.14 5.79 12.19
CA SER A 187 -10.69 6.53 13.37
C SER A 187 -11.53 7.79 13.68
N THR A 188 -12.13 8.43 12.67
CA THR A 188 -12.77 9.74 12.82
C THR A 188 -14.27 9.75 12.54
N GLY A 189 -14.78 8.78 11.79
CA GLY A 189 -16.15 8.76 11.29
C GLY A 189 -16.45 9.82 10.21
N ARG A 190 -15.46 10.61 9.73
CA ARG A 190 -15.69 11.64 8.70
C ARG A 190 -15.92 11.00 7.35
N LYS A 191 -17.12 11.16 6.80
CA LYS A 191 -17.57 10.53 5.55
C LYS A 191 -16.65 10.80 4.35
N MET A 192 -16.11 12.01 4.27
CA MET A 192 -15.22 12.39 3.17
C MET A 192 -14.09 11.38 2.95
N TYR A 193 -13.53 10.78 4.02
CA TYR A 193 -12.43 9.81 3.86
C TYR A 193 -12.90 8.52 3.18
N GLY A 194 -14.09 8.03 3.55
CA GLY A 194 -14.72 6.91 2.85
C GLY A 194 -14.96 7.22 1.38
N CYS A 195 -15.54 8.39 1.10
CA CYS A 195 -15.82 8.82 -0.28
C CYS A 195 -14.55 8.95 -1.14
N VAL A 196 -13.43 9.44 -0.59
CA VAL A 196 -12.16 9.49 -1.33
C VAL A 196 -11.65 8.08 -1.63
N ALA A 197 -11.73 7.16 -0.66
CA ALA A 197 -11.34 5.76 -0.88
C ALA A 197 -12.19 5.10 -1.99
N GLU A 198 -13.51 5.32 -2.01
CA GLU A 198 -14.40 4.86 -3.09
C GLU A 198 -14.01 5.43 -4.45
N LYS A 199 -13.71 6.74 -4.53
CA LYS A 199 -13.26 7.38 -5.77
C LYS A 199 -11.95 6.81 -6.30
N ILE A 200 -11.03 6.42 -5.43
CA ILE A 200 -9.79 5.74 -5.82
C ILE A 200 -10.11 4.33 -6.34
N LEU A 201 -10.93 3.57 -5.61
CA LEU A 201 -11.30 2.20 -5.99
C LEU A 201 -12.08 2.17 -7.32
N GLU A 202 -12.95 3.15 -7.56
CA GLU A 202 -13.66 3.28 -8.83
C GLU A 202 -12.69 3.57 -9.99
N TYR A 203 -11.69 4.45 -9.78
CA TYR A 203 -10.61 4.66 -10.75
C TYR A 203 -9.87 3.35 -11.06
N VAL A 204 -9.47 2.59 -10.04
CA VAL A 204 -8.77 1.31 -10.22
C VAL A 204 -9.65 0.30 -10.95
N ARG A 205 -10.92 0.19 -10.59
CA ARG A 205 -11.89 -0.70 -11.23
C ARG A 205 -12.04 -0.38 -12.71
N ARG A 206 -12.16 0.90 -13.08
CA ARG A 206 -12.38 1.36 -14.44
C ARG A 206 -11.12 1.31 -15.30
N GLU A 207 -9.97 1.75 -14.75
CA GLU A 207 -8.75 1.97 -15.54
C GLU A 207 -7.72 0.86 -15.40
N LEU A 208 -7.58 0.27 -14.22
CA LEU A 208 -6.46 -0.62 -13.92
C LEU A 208 -6.86 -2.08 -13.74
N THR A 209 -8.14 -2.45 -13.94
CA THR A 209 -8.57 -3.85 -13.76
C THR A 209 -8.53 -4.61 -15.08
N ASP A 210 -7.84 -5.75 -15.06
CA ASP A 210 -7.86 -6.74 -16.14
C ASP A 210 -9.19 -7.51 -16.20
N SER A 211 -9.58 -7.97 -17.36
CA SER A 211 -10.83 -8.73 -17.55
C SER A 211 -10.91 -10.02 -16.70
N GLN A 212 -9.76 -10.60 -16.32
CA GLN A 212 -9.66 -11.79 -15.48
C GLN A 212 -9.51 -11.45 -13.98
N GLY A 213 -9.44 -10.16 -13.61
CA GLY A 213 -9.49 -9.68 -12.23
C GLY A 213 -8.15 -9.26 -11.63
N GLY A 214 -7.03 -9.38 -12.34
CA GLY A 214 -5.75 -8.78 -11.93
C GLY A 214 -5.76 -7.26 -12.11
N PHE A 215 -4.82 -6.56 -11.48
CA PHE A 215 -4.68 -5.12 -11.61
C PHE A 215 -3.37 -4.75 -12.31
N TYR A 216 -3.46 -3.87 -13.31
CA TYR A 216 -2.34 -3.30 -14.05
C TYR A 216 -1.50 -2.35 -13.19
N CYS A 217 -0.24 -2.14 -13.55
CA CYS A 217 0.72 -1.35 -12.78
C CYS A 217 0.36 0.12 -12.66
N GLY A 218 -0.13 0.75 -13.75
CA GLY A 218 -0.42 2.17 -13.70
C GLY A 218 -0.66 2.81 -15.08
N GLN A 219 -0.73 4.13 -15.06
CA GLN A 219 -0.87 4.98 -16.25
C GLN A 219 0.26 5.99 -16.31
N ASP A 220 0.80 6.21 -17.52
CA ASP A 220 1.90 7.15 -17.76
C ASP A 220 1.48 8.61 -17.50
N ALA A 221 2.47 9.44 -17.19
CA ALA A 221 2.29 10.89 -17.06
C ALA A 221 2.06 11.58 -18.40
N ASP A 222 2.64 11.02 -19.46
CA ASP A 222 2.69 11.61 -20.81
C ASP A 222 1.52 11.13 -21.67
N SER A 223 1.00 12.06 -22.47
CA SER A 223 0.08 11.78 -23.55
C SER A 223 0.56 12.47 -24.81
N ASP A 224 0.77 11.69 -25.89
CA ASP A 224 1.35 12.19 -27.15
C ASP A 224 2.70 12.91 -26.96
N GLY A 225 3.50 12.48 -26.00
CA GLY A 225 4.82 13.08 -25.68
C GLY A 225 4.77 14.40 -24.92
N VAL A 226 3.61 14.76 -24.34
CA VAL A 226 3.41 15.97 -23.51
C VAL A 226 2.89 15.55 -22.14
N GLU A 227 3.65 15.86 -21.09
CA GLU A 227 3.26 15.58 -19.71
C GLU A 227 2.01 16.35 -19.31
N GLY A 228 1.08 15.67 -18.65
CA GLY A 228 -0.15 16.27 -18.13
C GLY A 228 -1.23 16.63 -19.15
N LYS A 229 -0.98 16.50 -20.47
CA LYS A 229 -1.92 16.85 -21.54
C LYS A 229 -3.32 16.26 -21.32
N TYR A 230 -3.41 15.04 -20.83
CA TYR A 230 -4.67 14.35 -20.54
C TYR A 230 -5.46 14.98 -19.38
N TYR A 231 -4.79 15.57 -18.40
CA TYR A 231 -5.37 15.99 -17.12
C TYR A 231 -5.72 17.48 -17.04
N VAL A 232 -5.16 18.31 -17.93
CA VAL A 232 -5.31 19.76 -17.86
C VAL A 232 -6.35 20.28 -18.85
N PHE A 233 -7.03 21.39 -18.49
CA PHE A 233 -8.11 21.99 -19.28
C PHE A 233 -7.94 23.48 -19.40
N THR A 234 -8.50 24.09 -20.48
CA THR A 234 -8.76 25.51 -20.55
C THR A 234 -10.19 25.81 -20.12
N ARG A 235 -10.48 27.07 -19.79
CA ARG A 235 -11.86 27.52 -19.49
C ARG A 235 -12.79 27.33 -20.68
N GLU A 236 -12.26 27.55 -21.87
CA GLU A 236 -12.98 27.43 -23.14
C GLU A 236 -13.41 25.98 -23.37
N GLU A 237 -12.52 25.02 -23.21
CA GLU A 237 -12.83 23.58 -23.29
C GLU A 237 -13.92 23.17 -22.30
N ILE A 238 -13.84 23.62 -21.04
CA ILE A 238 -14.85 23.31 -20.02
C ILE A 238 -16.24 23.89 -20.44
N ARG A 239 -16.27 25.12 -20.95
CA ARG A 239 -17.53 25.74 -21.40
C ARG A 239 -18.08 25.10 -22.65
N GLU A 240 -17.23 24.70 -23.58
CA GLU A 240 -17.64 23.98 -24.80
C GLU A 240 -18.31 22.65 -24.44
N VAL A 241 -17.72 21.89 -23.49
CA VAL A 241 -18.22 20.59 -23.07
C VAL A 241 -19.49 20.72 -22.23
N LEU A 242 -19.51 21.62 -21.23
CA LEU A 242 -20.58 21.71 -20.23
C LEU A 242 -21.66 22.77 -20.55
N GLY A 243 -21.36 23.70 -21.46
CA GLY A 243 -22.18 24.88 -21.72
C GLY A 243 -21.81 26.06 -20.82
N GLU A 244 -22.24 27.25 -21.19
CA GLU A 244 -21.80 28.51 -20.59
C GLU A 244 -22.05 28.62 -19.07
N LYS A 245 -23.22 28.22 -18.58
CA LYS A 245 -23.57 28.33 -17.16
C LYS A 245 -22.84 27.26 -16.32
N ALA A 246 -23.06 26.00 -16.63
CA ALA A 246 -22.44 24.88 -15.90
C ALA A 246 -20.90 24.95 -15.98
N GLY A 247 -20.36 25.30 -17.16
CA GLY A 247 -18.92 25.44 -17.32
C GLY A 247 -18.31 26.57 -16.48
N ARG A 248 -19.00 27.71 -16.29
CA ARG A 248 -18.55 28.78 -15.38
C ARG A 248 -18.57 28.33 -13.92
N ASP A 249 -19.63 27.63 -13.52
CA ASP A 249 -19.79 27.14 -12.15
C ASP A 249 -18.72 26.10 -11.85
N PHE A 250 -18.47 25.14 -12.76
CA PHE A 250 -17.39 24.15 -12.66
C PHE A 250 -16.01 24.82 -12.59
N CYS A 251 -15.73 25.80 -13.46
CA CYS A 251 -14.43 26.49 -13.42
C CYS A 251 -14.19 27.20 -12.07
N ARG A 252 -15.22 27.79 -11.47
CA ARG A 252 -15.12 28.43 -10.16
C ARG A 252 -14.91 27.41 -9.07
N GLN A 253 -15.63 26.27 -9.12
CA GLN A 253 -15.56 25.21 -8.13
C GLN A 253 -14.18 24.55 -8.10
N TYR A 254 -13.59 24.25 -9.27
CA TYR A 254 -12.34 23.51 -9.41
C TYR A 254 -11.13 24.38 -9.76
N GLY A 255 -11.17 25.68 -9.48
CA GLY A 255 -10.02 26.58 -9.63
C GLY A 255 -9.49 26.74 -11.05
N ILE A 256 -10.36 26.58 -12.08
CA ILE A 256 -9.96 26.72 -13.49
C ILE A 256 -10.04 28.19 -13.92
N THR A 257 -8.89 28.80 -14.20
CA THR A 257 -8.74 30.21 -14.50
C THR A 257 -8.37 30.47 -15.96
N GLY A 258 -8.48 31.74 -16.40
CA GLY A 258 -8.14 32.12 -17.79
C GLY A 258 -6.64 32.10 -18.08
N HIS A 259 -5.80 32.30 -17.07
CA HIS A 259 -4.32 32.21 -17.21
C HIS A 259 -3.77 30.83 -16.90
N GLY A 260 -4.60 29.95 -16.31
CA GLY A 260 -4.20 28.62 -15.91
C GLY A 260 -3.31 28.58 -14.65
N ASN A 261 -3.01 27.38 -14.19
CA ASN A 261 -2.07 27.09 -13.10
C ASN A 261 -0.95 26.13 -13.51
N PHE A 262 -0.96 25.69 -14.78
CA PHE A 262 0.05 24.82 -15.36
C PHE A 262 0.16 25.07 -16.88
N GLU A 263 1.26 25.66 -17.36
CA GLU A 263 1.58 25.92 -18.78
C GLU A 263 0.43 26.56 -19.59
N GLY A 264 -0.27 27.55 -18.99
CA GLY A 264 -1.39 28.25 -19.62
C GLY A 264 -2.72 27.46 -19.64
N ARG A 265 -2.75 26.29 -19.01
CA ARG A 265 -3.94 25.45 -18.77
C ARG A 265 -4.16 25.29 -17.27
N SER A 266 -5.23 24.67 -16.85
CA SER A 266 -5.51 24.44 -15.44
C SER A 266 -5.59 22.96 -15.09
N ILE A 267 -4.95 22.59 -14.00
CA ILE A 267 -5.18 21.37 -13.27
C ILE A 267 -6.39 21.63 -12.36
N PRO A 268 -7.50 20.88 -12.48
CA PRO A 268 -8.64 21.00 -11.56
C PRO A 268 -8.21 20.70 -10.12
N ASN A 269 -8.60 21.57 -9.18
CA ASN A 269 -8.26 21.43 -7.76
C ASN A 269 -9.30 22.15 -6.87
N LEU A 270 -9.30 21.83 -5.57
CA LEU A 270 -10.19 22.41 -4.56
C LEU A 270 -9.41 23.22 -3.50
N LEU A 271 -8.18 23.66 -3.78
CA LEU A 271 -7.33 24.33 -2.78
C LEU A 271 -7.96 25.62 -2.23
N GLU A 272 -8.65 26.38 -3.07
CA GLU A 272 -9.33 27.62 -2.69
C GLU A 272 -10.86 27.42 -2.45
N ASN A 273 -11.34 26.17 -2.40
CA ASN A 273 -12.74 25.86 -2.20
C ASN A 273 -12.99 25.33 -0.78
N ASP A 274 -13.71 26.07 0.05
CA ASP A 274 -14.00 25.68 1.42
C ASP A 274 -15.11 24.62 1.53
N ASN A 275 -15.90 24.40 0.49
CA ASN A 275 -16.96 23.38 0.45
C ASN A 275 -16.46 22.02 -0.08
N TYR A 276 -15.15 21.77 0.00
CA TYR A 276 -14.53 20.55 -0.52
C TYR A 276 -15.09 19.25 0.08
N GLU A 277 -15.56 19.26 1.32
CA GLU A 277 -16.17 18.09 1.96
C GLU A 277 -17.53 17.78 1.34
N GLU A 278 -18.39 18.79 1.17
CA GLU A 278 -19.69 18.62 0.53
C GLU A 278 -19.54 18.09 -0.89
N ILE A 279 -18.60 18.66 -1.66
CA ILE A 279 -18.27 18.19 -3.02
C ILE A 279 -17.77 16.73 -3.00
N CYS A 280 -16.99 16.35 -1.98
CA CYS A 280 -16.51 15.00 -1.83
C CYS A 280 -17.64 14.02 -1.53
N GLU A 281 -18.54 14.40 -0.65
CA GLU A 281 -19.62 13.53 -0.14
C GLU A 281 -20.82 13.46 -1.09
N GLU A 282 -20.87 14.27 -2.13
CA GLU A 282 -21.91 14.13 -3.14
C GLU A 282 -21.86 12.78 -3.85
N PRO A 283 -23.02 12.12 -3.96
CA PRO A 283 -23.06 10.76 -4.48
C PRO A 283 -22.60 10.66 -5.93
N TRP A 284 -21.78 9.70 -6.22
CA TRP A 284 -21.37 9.30 -7.57
C TRP A 284 -22.40 8.32 -8.18
N GLY A 285 -23.68 8.62 -8.08
CA GLY A 285 -24.72 7.78 -8.64
C GLY A 285 -26.12 8.19 -8.23
N ASN A 286 -27.10 7.91 -9.06
CA ASN A 286 -28.52 8.13 -8.77
C ASN A 286 -28.97 7.33 -7.56
N GLY A 287 -29.44 8.01 -6.55
CA GLY A 287 -30.08 7.37 -5.45
C GLY A 287 -31.38 8.06 -5.10
N ASP A 288 -32.48 7.58 -5.61
CA ASP A 288 -33.75 7.66 -4.93
C ASP A 288 -33.80 6.47 -3.95
N HIS A 289 -33.02 6.59 -2.86
CA HIS A 289 -33.10 5.65 -1.72
C HIS A 289 -32.93 6.39 -0.42
N GLY A 290 -34.04 6.48 0.29
CA GLY A 290 -34.09 7.04 1.65
C GLY A 290 -33.07 6.38 2.58
N GLY A 291 -32.17 7.20 3.09
CA GLY A 291 -31.53 7.01 4.39
C GLY A 291 -30.51 5.88 4.51
N ASN A 292 -29.66 5.60 3.50
CA ASN A 292 -28.46 4.81 3.70
C ASN A 292 -27.37 5.20 2.70
N ILE A 293 -26.15 5.28 3.19
CA ILE A 293 -24.89 5.57 2.53
C ILE A 293 -24.75 4.82 1.20
N CYS A 294 -24.43 5.55 0.12
CA CYS A 294 -23.97 5.11 -1.21
C CYS A 294 -24.11 3.61 -1.55
N HIS A 295 -25.31 3.14 -1.86
CA HIS A 295 -25.55 1.83 -2.46
C HIS A 295 -25.98 2.01 -3.92
N GLY A 296 -25.10 1.76 -4.87
CA GLY A 296 -25.44 1.80 -6.29
C GLY A 296 -24.59 0.86 -7.13
N SER A 297 -25.24 -0.13 -7.72
CA SER A 297 -24.66 -0.98 -8.77
C SER A 297 -24.21 -0.14 -9.97
N CYS A 298 -23.10 -0.54 -10.57
CA CYS A 298 -22.24 0.14 -11.53
C CYS A 298 -22.85 0.52 -12.89
N ASP A 299 -24.16 0.51 -13.11
CA ASP A 299 -24.77 0.81 -14.41
C ASP A 299 -25.47 2.18 -14.50
N THR A 300 -25.45 2.99 -13.43
CA THR A 300 -26.09 4.30 -13.44
C THR A 300 -25.25 5.36 -12.73
N ILE A 301 -24.38 6.01 -13.48
CA ILE A 301 -23.77 7.29 -13.12
C ILE A 301 -24.83 8.37 -13.39
N GLY A 302 -25.34 9.07 -12.38
CA GLY A 302 -26.41 10.03 -12.60
C GLY A 302 -26.84 10.93 -11.45
N GLY A 303 -25.91 11.71 -10.86
CA GLY A 303 -26.23 12.98 -10.20
C GLY A 303 -25.78 14.14 -11.10
N ARG A 304 -26.31 15.38 -10.95
CA ARG A 304 -25.98 16.51 -11.86
C ARG A 304 -24.47 16.80 -11.91
N GLU A 305 -23.77 16.76 -10.80
CA GLU A 305 -22.32 17.04 -10.75
C GLU A 305 -21.47 15.90 -11.31
N ASN A 306 -21.89 14.68 -11.11
CA ASN A 306 -21.28 13.52 -11.77
C ASN A 306 -21.45 13.54 -13.29
N GLU A 307 -22.53 14.09 -13.79
CA GLU A 307 -22.73 14.26 -15.24
C GLU A 307 -21.69 15.22 -15.83
N GLU A 308 -21.32 16.28 -15.11
CA GLU A 308 -20.28 17.23 -15.53
C GLU A 308 -18.91 16.54 -15.60
N CYS A 309 -18.50 15.85 -14.53
CA CYS A 309 -17.26 15.07 -14.51
C CYS A 309 -17.28 13.96 -15.57
N ARG A 310 -18.38 13.25 -15.75
CA ARG A 310 -18.52 12.20 -16.77
C ARG A 310 -18.32 12.75 -18.19
N ARG A 311 -18.92 13.90 -18.51
CA ARG A 311 -18.76 14.55 -19.82
C ARG A 311 -17.34 15.02 -20.05
N LEU A 312 -16.69 15.60 -19.04
CA LEU A 312 -15.29 16.03 -19.12
C LEU A 312 -14.34 14.82 -19.22
N TYR A 313 -14.64 13.74 -18.50
CA TYR A 313 -13.89 12.49 -18.60
C TYR A 313 -13.98 11.92 -20.02
N GLN A 314 -15.17 11.85 -20.62
CA GLN A 314 -15.34 11.40 -22.01
C GLN A 314 -14.57 12.30 -22.97
N TYR A 315 -14.71 13.64 -22.83
CA TYR A 315 -14.01 14.59 -23.67
C TYR A 315 -12.47 14.38 -23.64
N ARG A 316 -11.89 14.16 -22.45
CA ARG A 316 -10.44 13.96 -22.35
C ARG A 316 -9.96 12.64 -22.96
N ILE A 317 -10.75 11.56 -22.87
CA ILE A 317 -10.45 10.27 -23.52
C ILE A 317 -10.41 10.45 -25.05
N ASP A 318 -11.36 11.20 -25.60
CA ASP A 318 -11.45 11.46 -27.05
C ASP A 318 -10.30 12.39 -27.51
N ARG A 319 -9.87 13.33 -26.65
CA ARG A 319 -8.81 14.29 -26.92
C ARG A 319 -7.40 13.72 -26.85
N ALA A 320 -7.14 12.81 -25.92
CA ALA A 320 -5.80 12.33 -25.63
C ALA A 320 -5.84 10.89 -25.08
N ARG A 321 -4.84 10.08 -25.44
CA ARG A 321 -4.73 8.72 -24.93
C ARG A 321 -3.56 8.61 -23.96
N LEU A 322 -3.81 7.96 -22.81
CA LEU A 322 -2.76 7.56 -21.89
C LEU A 322 -2.26 6.17 -22.24
N HIS A 323 -0.96 5.99 -22.17
CA HIS A 323 -0.36 4.66 -22.17
C HIS A 323 -0.58 4.02 -20.80
N LYS A 324 -0.92 2.72 -20.82
CA LYS A 324 -1.11 1.91 -19.62
C LYS A 324 0.04 0.92 -19.51
N ASP A 325 0.70 0.89 -18.36
CA ASP A 325 1.62 -0.20 -18.04
C ASP A 325 0.79 -1.41 -17.59
N ASP A 326 0.55 -2.32 -18.53
CA ASP A 326 -0.34 -3.47 -18.42
C ASP A 326 0.32 -4.71 -17.79
N LYS A 327 1.50 -4.55 -17.16
CA LYS A 327 2.07 -5.59 -16.31
C LYS A 327 1.20 -5.78 -15.06
N ILE A 328 1.06 -7.02 -14.61
CA ILE A 328 0.40 -7.37 -13.35
C ILE A 328 1.47 -7.92 -12.41
N LEU A 329 1.81 -7.16 -11.35
CA LEU A 329 2.85 -7.50 -10.38
C LEU A 329 2.22 -8.10 -9.12
N VAL A 330 2.82 -9.18 -8.57
CA VAL A 330 2.29 -9.84 -7.38
C VAL A 330 2.24 -8.90 -6.18
N SER A 331 3.34 -8.24 -5.85
CA SER A 331 3.41 -7.35 -4.67
C SER A 331 2.43 -6.18 -4.76
N TRP A 332 2.29 -5.53 -5.94
CA TRP A 332 1.37 -4.41 -6.09
C TRP A 332 -0.10 -4.84 -6.09
N ASN A 333 -0.41 -5.98 -6.70
CA ASN A 333 -1.75 -6.58 -6.61
C ASN A 333 -2.10 -6.97 -5.17
N SER A 334 -1.12 -7.45 -4.42
CA SER A 334 -1.29 -7.79 -3.01
C SER A 334 -1.68 -6.56 -2.17
N TRP A 335 -1.06 -5.40 -2.41
CA TRP A 335 -1.47 -4.15 -1.76
C TRP A 335 -2.90 -3.74 -2.14
N MET A 336 -3.29 -3.90 -3.42
CA MET A 336 -4.67 -3.59 -3.82
C MET A 336 -5.68 -4.59 -3.25
N ILE A 337 -5.32 -5.88 -3.10
CA ILE A 337 -6.14 -6.86 -2.39
C ILE A 337 -6.37 -6.42 -0.94
N CYS A 338 -5.32 -5.99 -0.23
CA CYS A 338 -5.44 -5.46 1.13
C CYS A 338 -6.39 -4.25 1.17
N ALA A 339 -6.19 -3.29 0.28
CA ALA A 339 -6.99 -2.08 0.18
C ALA A 339 -8.48 -2.37 -0.07
N CYS A 340 -8.77 -3.23 -1.06
CA CYS A 340 -10.14 -3.65 -1.38
C CYS A 340 -10.79 -4.42 -0.22
N ALA A 341 -10.08 -5.35 0.41
CA ALA A 341 -10.59 -6.11 1.54
C ALA A 341 -10.95 -5.19 2.73
N MET A 342 -10.05 -4.28 3.10
CA MET A 342 -10.29 -3.29 4.17
C MET A 342 -11.46 -2.37 3.85
N ALA A 343 -11.51 -1.83 2.61
CA ALA A 343 -12.60 -0.95 2.18
C ALA A 343 -13.94 -1.67 2.21
N GLY A 344 -14.01 -2.91 1.71
CA GLY A 344 -15.24 -3.70 1.74
C GLY A 344 -15.77 -3.95 3.14
N ALA A 345 -14.88 -4.24 4.10
CA ALA A 345 -15.27 -4.47 5.50
C ALA A 345 -15.73 -3.17 6.19
N VAL A 346 -15.04 -2.05 5.98
CA VAL A 346 -15.29 -0.80 6.71
C VAL A 346 -16.44 0.01 6.11
N LEU A 347 -16.56 0.02 4.78
CA LEU A 347 -17.65 0.72 4.07
C LEU A 347 -18.92 -0.15 3.96
N GLY A 348 -18.82 -1.45 4.25
CA GLY A 348 -19.95 -2.39 4.11
C GLY A 348 -20.26 -2.78 2.66
N GLU A 349 -19.29 -2.65 1.74
CA GLU A 349 -19.44 -2.83 0.30
C GLU A 349 -18.83 -4.15 -0.17
N GLU A 350 -19.67 -5.17 -0.36
CA GLU A 350 -19.27 -6.53 -0.76
C GLU A 350 -18.51 -6.55 -2.10
N GLN A 351 -18.82 -5.63 -3.03
CA GLN A 351 -18.16 -5.52 -4.33
C GLN A 351 -16.64 -5.34 -4.22
N TYR A 352 -16.14 -4.64 -3.20
CA TYR A 352 -14.70 -4.47 -3.02
C TYR A 352 -14.05 -5.76 -2.51
N VAL A 353 -14.73 -6.50 -1.62
CA VAL A 353 -14.25 -7.84 -1.23
C VAL A 353 -14.19 -8.76 -2.45
N ASP A 354 -15.18 -8.71 -3.35
CA ASP A 354 -15.19 -9.48 -4.58
C ASP A 354 -14.04 -9.10 -5.53
N MET A 355 -13.68 -7.82 -5.61
CA MET A 355 -12.50 -7.38 -6.37
C MET A 355 -11.22 -8.01 -5.79
N ALA A 356 -11.06 -8.00 -4.47
CA ALA A 356 -9.92 -8.63 -3.79
C ALA A 356 -9.86 -10.14 -4.03
N VAL A 357 -10.99 -10.84 -3.96
CA VAL A 357 -11.10 -12.29 -4.21
C VAL A 357 -10.74 -12.64 -5.64
N ARG A 358 -11.20 -11.85 -6.63
CA ARG A 358 -10.85 -12.06 -8.05
C ARG A 358 -9.36 -11.84 -8.31
N ALA A 359 -8.76 -10.83 -7.71
CA ALA A 359 -7.32 -10.58 -7.84
C ALA A 359 -6.48 -11.70 -7.19
N ASP A 360 -6.90 -12.23 -6.04
CA ASP A 360 -6.29 -13.43 -5.45
C ASP A 360 -6.40 -14.64 -6.38
N ALA A 361 -7.56 -14.87 -6.98
CA ALA A 361 -7.78 -15.96 -7.95
C ALA A 361 -6.87 -15.79 -9.18
N PHE A 362 -6.67 -14.56 -9.66
CA PHE A 362 -5.73 -14.25 -10.75
C PHE A 362 -4.29 -14.60 -10.38
N ILE A 363 -3.79 -14.15 -9.23
CA ILE A 363 -2.43 -14.48 -8.76
C ILE A 363 -2.25 -15.99 -8.68
N LYS A 364 -3.21 -16.69 -8.05
CA LYS A 364 -3.17 -18.15 -7.88
C LYS A 364 -3.10 -18.91 -9.21
N SER A 365 -3.82 -18.44 -10.24
CA SER A 365 -3.91 -19.15 -11.53
C SER A 365 -2.81 -18.80 -12.51
N HIS A 366 -2.24 -17.56 -12.45
CA HIS A 366 -1.33 -17.06 -13.48
C HIS A 366 0.09 -16.77 -12.96
N LEU A 367 0.24 -16.45 -11.67
CA LEU A 367 1.53 -15.99 -11.09
C LEU A 367 2.17 -17.01 -10.15
N VAL A 368 1.65 -18.24 -10.09
CA VAL A 368 2.25 -19.37 -9.38
C VAL A 368 2.73 -20.40 -10.40
N LYS A 369 4.04 -20.63 -10.45
CA LYS A 369 4.65 -21.68 -11.28
C LYS A 369 5.49 -22.61 -10.40
N GLU A 370 5.26 -23.91 -10.50
CA GLU A 370 6.03 -24.95 -9.76
C GLU A 370 6.13 -24.69 -8.24
N GLY A 371 5.06 -24.17 -7.64
CA GLY A 371 4.99 -23.86 -6.21
C GLY A 371 5.74 -22.58 -5.80
N ARG A 372 6.14 -21.74 -6.74
CA ARG A 372 6.82 -20.45 -6.53
C ARG A 372 6.00 -19.29 -7.07
N LEU A 373 6.11 -18.13 -6.42
CA LEU A 373 5.58 -16.89 -6.96
C LEU A 373 6.49 -16.36 -8.06
N MET A 374 5.87 -15.80 -9.10
CA MET A 374 6.53 -15.06 -10.16
C MET A 374 6.33 -13.56 -9.90
N VAL A 375 7.30 -12.71 -10.32
CA VAL A 375 7.21 -11.24 -10.12
C VAL A 375 6.05 -10.63 -10.91
N ARG A 376 5.95 -10.99 -12.21
CA ARG A 376 5.04 -10.32 -13.15
C ARG A 376 4.32 -11.27 -14.08
N TYR A 377 3.13 -10.84 -14.53
CA TYR A 377 2.39 -11.41 -15.66
C TYR A 377 2.15 -10.33 -16.71
N ARG A 378 2.34 -10.65 -17.98
CA ARG A 378 2.03 -9.82 -19.14
C ARG A 378 1.96 -10.68 -20.39
N ASP A 379 1.03 -10.37 -21.31
CA ASP A 379 0.89 -11.03 -22.62
C ASP A 379 0.82 -12.58 -22.53
N GLY A 380 0.14 -13.11 -21.51
CA GLY A 380 0.01 -14.56 -21.32
C GLY A 380 1.23 -15.23 -20.64
N ASP A 381 2.27 -14.48 -20.30
CA ASP A 381 3.50 -15.00 -19.69
C ASP A 381 3.75 -14.46 -18.27
N ALA A 382 4.02 -15.39 -17.34
CA ALA A 382 4.52 -15.05 -16.02
C ALA A 382 6.04 -15.22 -15.97
N ALA A 383 6.74 -14.17 -15.54
CA ALA A 383 8.19 -14.13 -15.55
C ALA A 383 8.79 -13.43 -14.33
N GLY A 384 10.07 -13.72 -14.10
CA GLY A 384 10.85 -13.28 -12.94
C GLY A 384 10.51 -14.11 -11.70
N GLU A 385 11.53 -14.68 -11.05
CA GLU A 385 11.34 -15.37 -9.76
C GLU A 385 10.93 -14.38 -8.69
N GLY A 386 9.90 -14.73 -7.91
CA GLY A 386 9.37 -13.89 -6.83
C GLY A 386 10.45 -13.53 -5.81
N LYS A 387 10.43 -12.28 -5.39
CA LYS A 387 11.32 -11.71 -4.38
C LYS A 387 10.63 -11.69 -3.02
N LEU A 388 11.35 -11.28 -1.99
CA LEU A 388 10.80 -11.13 -0.64
C LEU A 388 9.48 -10.35 -0.64
N ASP A 389 9.43 -9.22 -1.36
CA ASP A 389 8.24 -8.35 -1.42
C ASP A 389 7.01 -9.09 -1.95
N ASP A 390 7.19 -9.97 -2.95
CA ASP A 390 6.09 -10.74 -3.51
C ASP A 390 5.53 -11.75 -2.51
N TYR A 391 6.40 -12.47 -1.79
CA TYR A 391 5.98 -13.44 -0.77
C TYR A 391 5.39 -12.76 0.46
N ALA A 392 6.01 -11.69 0.95
CA ALA A 392 5.55 -10.97 2.14
C ALA A 392 4.20 -10.27 1.87
N CYS A 393 4.10 -9.51 0.78
CA CYS A 393 2.86 -8.80 0.44
C CYS A 393 1.71 -9.77 0.13
N TYR A 394 1.98 -10.88 -0.58
CA TYR A 394 0.91 -11.83 -0.88
C TYR A 394 0.45 -12.61 0.35
N SER A 395 1.36 -12.97 1.26
CA SER A 395 0.99 -13.54 2.55
C SER A 395 0.14 -12.58 3.37
N LEU A 396 0.49 -11.28 3.38
CA LEU A 396 -0.30 -10.24 4.04
C LEU A 396 -1.69 -10.10 3.40
N ALA A 397 -1.78 -10.09 2.08
CA ALA A 397 -3.05 -10.00 1.35
C ALA A 397 -4.00 -11.17 1.68
N LEU A 398 -3.45 -12.38 1.78
CA LEU A 398 -4.22 -13.55 2.21
C LEU A 398 -4.69 -13.44 3.66
N LEU A 399 -3.88 -12.88 4.57
CA LEU A 399 -4.29 -12.59 5.95
C LEU A 399 -5.36 -11.52 6.02
N GLU A 400 -5.32 -10.50 5.14
CA GLU A 400 -6.40 -9.52 5.03
C GLU A 400 -7.69 -10.14 4.51
N LEU A 401 -7.62 -10.98 3.49
CA LEU A 401 -8.79 -11.74 3.02
C LEU A 401 -9.35 -12.66 4.11
N TYR A 402 -8.48 -13.33 4.90
CA TYR A 402 -8.93 -14.09 6.06
C TYR A 402 -9.64 -13.19 7.08
N ARG A 403 -9.07 -12.05 7.41
CA ARG A 403 -9.58 -11.08 8.39
C ARG A 403 -11.00 -10.59 8.07
N VAL A 404 -11.32 -10.41 6.78
CA VAL A 404 -12.61 -9.89 6.36
C VAL A 404 -13.63 -10.96 5.96
N THR A 405 -13.17 -12.16 5.57
CA THR A 405 -14.05 -13.26 5.14
C THR A 405 -14.14 -14.41 6.13
N PHE A 406 -13.19 -14.52 7.05
CA PHE A 406 -12.99 -15.62 7.99
C PHE A 406 -12.86 -17.02 7.31
N ARG A 407 -12.53 -17.04 6.01
CA ARG A 407 -12.34 -18.29 5.24
C ARG A 407 -10.97 -18.89 5.56
N VAL A 408 -10.98 -20.06 6.18
CA VAL A 408 -9.78 -20.75 6.67
C VAL A 408 -8.76 -21.07 5.55
N ASP A 409 -9.22 -21.22 4.30
CA ASP A 409 -8.34 -21.44 3.14
C ASP A 409 -7.30 -20.31 2.97
N TYR A 410 -7.70 -19.06 3.19
CA TYR A 410 -6.76 -17.93 3.12
C TYR A 410 -5.68 -18.01 4.21
N LEU A 411 -6.05 -18.36 5.44
CA LEU A 411 -5.09 -18.53 6.54
C LEU A 411 -4.08 -19.65 6.24
N LYS A 412 -4.55 -20.79 5.74
CA LYS A 412 -3.66 -21.90 5.35
C LYS A 412 -2.66 -21.51 4.27
N ARG A 413 -3.15 -20.81 3.24
CA ARG A 413 -2.30 -20.36 2.13
C ARG A 413 -1.32 -19.28 2.58
N ALA A 414 -1.74 -18.38 3.45
CA ALA A 414 -0.85 -17.38 4.04
C ALA A 414 0.29 -18.03 4.83
N ALA A 415 -0.04 -19.00 5.68
CA ALA A 415 0.97 -19.76 6.45
C ALA A 415 1.94 -20.51 5.52
N ALA A 416 1.43 -21.18 4.48
CA ALA A 416 2.29 -21.91 3.53
C ALA A 416 3.25 -20.97 2.77
N TRP A 417 2.80 -19.79 2.31
CA TRP A 417 3.68 -18.81 1.67
C TRP A 417 4.68 -18.19 2.66
N ALA A 418 4.28 -17.96 3.92
CA ALA A 418 5.19 -17.48 4.97
C ALA A 418 6.24 -18.53 5.37
N GLU A 419 5.93 -19.83 5.32
CA GLU A 419 6.89 -20.91 5.49
C GLU A 419 7.95 -20.88 4.38
N ILE A 420 7.52 -20.78 3.11
CA ILE A 420 8.44 -20.66 1.96
C ILE A 420 9.28 -19.38 2.10
N MET A 421 8.66 -18.24 2.45
CA MET A 421 9.36 -16.99 2.70
C MET A 421 10.44 -17.15 3.76
N THR A 422 10.12 -17.77 4.89
CA THR A 422 11.07 -18.01 5.98
C THR A 422 12.17 -18.99 5.58
N GLU A 423 11.84 -20.02 4.81
CA GLU A 423 12.84 -20.99 4.36
C GLU A 423 13.81 -20.39 3.35
N GLN A 424 13.34 -19.60 2.39
CA GLN A 424 14.11 -19.15 1.23
C GLN A 424 14.84 -17.82 1.46
N PHE A 425 14.31 -16.95 2.32
CA PHE A 425 14.79 -15.56 2.42
C PHE A 425 15.35 -15.21 3.82
N PHE A 426 14.97 -15.93 4.89
CA PHE A 426 15.33 -15.54 6.26
C PHE A 426 16.79 -15.86 6.59
N ASP A 427 17.50 -14.89 7.17
CA ASP A 427 18.81 -15.08 7.78
C ASP A 427 18.65 -15.65 9.20
N ARG A 428 18.91 -16.93 9.35
CA ARG A 428 18.74 -17.66 10.62
C ARG A 428 19.75 -17.23 11.68
N GLU A 429 20.89 -16.67 11.29
CA GLU A 429 21.96 -16.26 12.21
C GLU A 429 21.73 -14.86 12.74
N ARG A 430 21.46 -13.89 11.84
CA ARG A 430 21.42 -12.46 12.14
C ARG A 430 20.04 -11.86 12.14
N GLY A 431 19.02 -12.58 11.72
CA GLY A 431 17.69 -12.01 11.47
C GLY A 431 17.66 -11.20 10.17
N GLY A 432 16.47 -10.68 9.84
CA GLY A 432 16.23 -10.02 8.57
C GLY A 432 16.05 -11.00 7.42
N PHE A 433 15.35 -10.55 6.39
CA PHE A 433 15.10 -11.31 5.17
C PHE A 433 15.89 -10.69 4.01
N TYR A 434 16.57 -11.56 3.27
CA TYR A 434 17.23 -11.18 2.03
C TYR A 434 16.19 -10.89 0.94
N LEU A 435 16.53 -9.99 0.01
CA LEU A 435 15.64 -9.63 -1.11
C LEU A 435 15.42 -10.81 -2.09
N TYR A 436 16.43 -11.66 -2.27
CA TYR A 436 16.43 -12.79 -3.21
C TYR A 436 16.45 -14.13 -2.47
N ALA A 437 15.78 -15.13 -3.07
CA ALA A 437 15.77 -16.50 -2.54
C ALA A 437 17.19 -17.11 -2.49
N LYS A 438 17.42 -18.02 -1.53
CA LYS A 438 18.73 -18.68 -1.35
C LYS A 438 19.13 -19.55 -2.54
N ASP A 439 18.17 -20.06 -3.30
CA ASP A 439 18.35 -20.93 -4.46
C ASP A 439 18.08 -20.19 -5.80
N GLY A 440 17.84 -18.88 -5.75
CA GLY A 440 17.71 -18.02 -6.93
C GLY A 440 19.05 -17.53 -7.48
N GLU A 441 19.02 -16.53 -8.35
CA GLU A 441 20.21 -15.92 -8.94
C GLU A 441 21.16 -15.41 -7.85
N GLN A 442 22.43 -15.83 -7.94
CA GLN A 442 23.45 -15.41 -6.99
C GLN A 442 24.10 -14.10 -7.47
N LEU A 443 23.74 -13.00 -6.83
CA LEU A 443 24.35 -11.69 -7.08
C LEU A 443 25.63 -11.51 -6.24
N ILE A 444 26.33 -10.40 -6.44
CA ILE A 444 27.59 -10.05 -5.73
C ILE A 444 27.38 -10.05 -4.21
N VAL A 445 26.24 -9.52 -3.76
CA VAL A 445 25.79 -9.47 -2.37
C VAL A 445 24.30 -9.76 -2.30
N ARG A 446 23.88 -10.38 -1.20
CA ARG A 446 22.47 -10.54 -0.87
C ARG A 446 22.05 -9.40 0.07
N THR A 447 21.27 -8.49 -0.45
CA THR A 447 20.82 -7.31 0.31
C THR A 447 19.57 -7.61 1.12
N LYS A 448 19.42 -6.93 2.25
CA LYS A 448 18.22 -6.91 3.08
C LYS A 448 17.72 -5.46 3.15
N GLU A 449 16.66 -5.15 2.41
CA GLU A 449 16.09 -3.81 2.40
C GLU A 449 15.11 -3.66 3.55
N THR A 450 15.25 -2.57 4.32
CA THR A 450 14.39 -2.26 5.47
C THR A 450 13.72 -0.91 5.39
N TYR A 451 14.19 -0.05 4.48
CA TYR A 451 13.67 1.30 4.31
C TYR A 451 12.26 1.29 3.68
N ASP A 452 11.31 1.87 4.39
CA ASP A 452 9.94 2.05 3.91
C ASP A 452 9.88 3.32 3.04
N GLY A 453 10.14 3.16 1.75
CA GLY A 453 10.25 4.22 0.76
C GLY A 453 8.91 4.59 0.12
N ALA A 454 8.78 4.39 -1.20
CA ALA A 454 7.49 4.57 -1.88
C ALA A 454 6.46 3.51 -1.45
N MET A 455 6.94 2.33 -1.11
CA MET A 455 6.17 1.24 -0.51
C MET A 455 6.86 0.75 0.77
N PRO A 456 6.12 0.11 1.68
CA PRO A 456 6.73 -0.63 2.78
C PRO A 456 7.71 -1.68 2.29
N SER A 457 8.85 -1.82 2.97
CA SER A 457 9.87 -2.83 2.63
C SER A 457 9.37 -4.25 2.88
N GLY A 458 9.86 -5.21 2.10
CA GLY A 458 9.56 -6.62 2.32
C GLY A 458 9.88 -7.09 3.73
N ASN A 459 10.91 -6.54 4.37
CA ASN A 459 11.26 -6.82 5.75
C ASN A 459 10.23 -6.31 6.76
N SER A 460 9.70 -5.10 6.57
CA SER A 460 8.63 -4.53 7.40
C SER A 460 7.34 -5.34 7.24
N VAL A 461 6.99 -5.71 6.00
CA VAL A 461 5.80 -6.52 5.71
C VAL A 461 5.93 -7.95 6.25
N ALA A 462 7.11 -8.58 6.13
CA ALA A 462 7.37 -9.91 6.68
C ALA A 462 7.19 -9.94 8.20
N ALA A 463 7.64 -8.90 8.92
CA ALA A 463 7.41 -8.78 10.36
C ALA A 463 5.91 -8.78 10.69
N GLN A 464 5.10 -8.01 9.94
CA GLN A 464 3.66 -7.96 10.13
C GLN A 464 2.97 -9.31 9.84
N VAL A 465 3.41 -10.02 8.78
CA VAL A 465 2.92 -11.38 8.47
C VAL A 465 3.20 -12.34 9.61
N LEU A 466 4.44 -12.37 10.10
CA LEU A 466 4.86 -13.25 11.20
C LEU A 466 4.08 -12.95 12.48
N TYR A 467 3.92 -11.67 12.82
CA TYR A 467 3.13 -11.25 13.98
C TYR A 467 1.68 -11.72 13.87
N ARG A 468 1.01 -11.46 12.74
CA ARG A 468 -0.39 -11.87 12.55
C ARG A 468 -0.57 -13.39 12.56
N LEU A 469 0.32 -14.13 11.93
CA LEU A 469 0.29 -15.58 11.99
C LEU A 469 0.46 -16.09 13.43
N LEU A 470 1.41 -15.53 14.19
CA LEU A 470 1.58 -15.84 15.61
C LEU A 470 0.28 -15.56 16.41
N ARG A 471 -0.32 -14.37 16.22
CA ARG A 471 -1.52 -13.98 16.96
C ARG A 471 -2.75 -14.83 16.62
N ILE A 472 -2.91 -15.19 15.34
CA ILE A 472 -4.04 -16.00 14.90
C ILE A 472 -3.86 -17.46 15.28
N THR A 473 -2.66 -18.04 15.08
CA THR A 473 -2.45 -19.50 15.23
C THR A 473 -1.94 -19.92 16.61
N GLY A 474 -1.29 -19.01 17.34
CA GLY A 474 -0.58 -19.34 18.58
C GLY A 474 0.67 -20.21 18.38
N ASP A 475 1.14 -20.38 17.13
CA ASP A 475 2.29 -21.23 16.83
C ASP A 475 3.61 -20.52 17.18
N VAL A 476 4.30 -21.06 18.18
CA VAL A 476 5.58 -20.56 18.70
C VAL A 476 6.72 -20.57 17.68
N THR A 477 6.58 -21.29 16.56
CA THR A 477 7.59 -21.27 15.49
C THR A 477 7.67 -19.89 14.85
N TRP A 478 6.54 -19.20 14.67
CA TRP A 478 6.48 -17.82 14.19
C TRP A 478 7.10 -16.83 15.18
N GLN A 479 6.93 -17.05 16.48
CA GLN A 479 7.49 -16.19 17.52
C GLN A 479 9.03 -16.11 17.40
N LYS A 480 9.71 -17.23 17.26
CA LYS A 480 11.18 -17.28 17.18
C LYS A 480 11.75 -16.52 15.97
N VAL A 481 11.03 -16.59 14.85
CA VAL A 481 11.42 -15.86 13.62
C VAL A 481 11.11 -14.37 13.79
N LEU A 482 9.95 -14.03 14.34
CA LEU A 482 9.53 -12.65 14.60
C LEU A 482 10.47 -11.92 15.56
N GLU A 483 10.87 -12.54 16.66
CA GLU A 483 11.81 -11.96 17.63
C GLU A 483 13.12 -11.56 16.95
N LYS A 484 13.74 -12.46 16.18
CA LYS A 484 14.97 -12.15 15.43
C LYS A 484 14.74 -11.07 14.37
N GLN A 485 13.58 -11.10 13.69
CA GLN A 485 13.22 -10.10 12.69
C GLN A 485 13.08 -8.71 13.30
N LEU A 486 12.44 -8.62 14.46
CA LEU A 486 12.26 -7.33 15.16
C LEU A 486 13.56 -6.78 15.71
N CYS A 487 14.45 -7.63 16.27
CA CYS A 487 15.79 -7.21 16.69
C CYS A 487 16.62 -6.69 15.50
N TYR A 488 16.49 -7.32 14.33
CA TYR A 488 17.13 -6.84 13.11
C TYR A 488 16.59 -5.48 12.66
N LEU A 489 15.25 -5.33 12.59
CA LEU A 489 14.61 -4.07 12.22
C LEU A 489 14.95 -2.95 13.21
N ALA A 490 14.91 -3.23 14.52
CA ALA A 490 15.27 -2.25 15.55
C ALA A 490 16.71 -1.74 15.37
N GLY A 491 17.65 -2.63 15.04
CA GLY A 491 19.02 -2.24 14.72
C GLY A 491 19.14 -1.42 13.44
N ALA A 492 18.34 -1.73 12.42
CA ALA A 492 18.33 -1.00 11.14
C ALA A 492 17.70 0.40 11.27
N MET A 493 16.83 0.62 12.24
CA MET A 493 16.16 1.90 12.50
C MET A 493 17.05 2.92 13.24
N ASP A 494 18.25 2.54 13.68
CA ASP A 494 19.14 3.42 14.46
C ASP A 494 19.38 4.75 13.74
N GLY A 495 19.04 5.85 14.43
CA GLY A 495 19.16 7.22 13.92
C GLY A 495 18.05 7.69 12.96
N TYR A 496 17.32 6.80 12.29
CA TYR A 496 16.27 7.17 11.32
C TYR A 496 15.02 6.28 11.37
N PRO A 497 14.36 6.15 12.53
CA PRO A 497 13.17 5.28 12.65
C PRO A 497 11.98 5.74 11.81
N SER A 498 11.82 7.06 11.51
CA SER A 498 10.75 7.52 10.62
C SER A 498 10.83 6.98 9.18
N GLY A 499 11.99 6.50 8.75
CA GLY A 499 12.16 5.79 7.49
C GLY A 499 11.71 4.31 7.51
N HIS A 500 11.15 3.85 8.62
CA HIS A 500 10.72 2.46 8.84
C HIS A 500 9.34 2.41 9.49
N SER A 501 8.47 3.34 9.13
CA SER A 501 7.18 3.56 9.79
C SER A 501 6.24 2.36 9.71
N TYR A 502 6.30 1.55 8.65
CA TYR A 502 5.51 0.33 8.55
C TYR A 502 6.04 -0.78 9.47
N GLY A 503 7.35 -0.91 9.57
CA GLY A 503 7.99 -1.81 10.54
C GLY A 503 7.68 -1.44 11.99
N LEU A 504 7.58 -0.14 12.29
CA LEU A 504 7.18 0.36 13.60
C LEU A 504 5.72 0.02 13.97
N LEU A 505 4.81 -0.16 13.00
CA LEU A 505 3.46 -0.66 13.28
C LEU A 505 3.53 -2.04 13.96
N THR A 506 4.33 -2.95 13.43
CA THR A 506 4.51 -4.27 14.04
C THR A 506 5.19 -4.18 15.41
N MET A 507 6.16 -3.28 15.58
CA MET A 507 6.77 -3.06 16.91
C MET A 507 5.73 -2.57 17.92
N MET A 508 4.86 -1.64 17.55
CA MET A 508 3.77 -1.20 18.42
C MET A 508 2.84 -2.37 18.76
N ASP A 509 2.47 -3.18 17.78
CA ASP A 509 1.60 -4.36 18.00
C ASP A 509 2.19 -5.36 18.99
N VAL A 510 3.52 -5.49 19.04
CA VAL A 510 4.22 -6.38 19.97
C VAL A 510 4.40 -5.74 21.35
N LEU A 511 4.66 -4.43 21.42
CA LEU A 511 4.99 -3.72 22.67
C LEU A 511 3.75 -3.28 23.46
N TYR A 512 2.59 -3.13 22.80
CA TYR A 512 1.31 -2.84 23.48
C TYR A 512 0.51 -4.12 23.73
N PRO A 513 -0.40 -4.11 24.74
CA PRO A 513 -1.27 -5.26 25.00
C PRO A 513 -2.12 -5.61 23.78
N ALA A 514 -1.98 -6.83 23.30
CA ALA A 514 -2.79 -7.35 22.20
C ALA A 514 -4.21 -7.71 22.69
N LYS A 515 -5.18 -7.59 21.78
CA LYS A 515 -6.58 -7.95 22.00
C LYS A 515 -6.94 -9.13 21.11
N GLU A 516 -7.66 -10.10 21.66
CA GLU A 516 -8.14 -11.28 20.95
C GLU A 516 -9.63 -11.44 21.21
N LEU A 517 -10.41 -11.50 20.15
CA LEU A 517 -11.83 -11.77 20.16
C LEU A 517 -12.12 -13.10 19.47
N VAL A 518 -12.54 -14.10 20.22
CA VAL A 518 -13.02 -15.36 19.67
C VAL A 518 -14.55 -15.35 19.70
N CYS A 519 -15.16 -15.49 18.54
CA CYS A 519 -16.59 -15.69 18.37
C CYS A 519 -16.87 -17.16 18.08
N THR A 520 -17.70 -17.81 18.90
CA THR A 520 -18.20 -19.17 18.64
C THR A 520 -19.67 -19.11 18.27
N LEU A 521 -20.06 -19.82 17.20
CA LEU A 521 -21.36 -19.67 16.57
C LEU A 521 -21.99 -21.03 16.25
N SER A 522 -23.22 -21.27 16.74
CA SER A 522 -23.96 -22.51 16.47
C SER A 522 -24.45 -22.59 15.02
N SER A 523 -24.62 -23.81 14.49
CA SER A 523 -25.15 -24.05 13.13
C SER A 523 -26.64 -23.69 12.98
N GLY A 524 -27.38 -23.63 14.07
CA GLY A 524 -28.81 -23.27 14.09
C GLY A 524 -29.10 -21.78 13.90
N SER A 525 -28.08 -20.90 13.82
CA SER A 525 -28.28 -19.47 13.60
C SER A 525 -28.72 -19.18 12.16
N ASP A 526 -29.64 -18.22 11.99
CA ASP A 526 -30.09 -17.76 10.68
C ASP A 526 -28.93 -17.25 9.80
N THR A 527 -28.93 -17.60 8.51
CA THR A 527 -27.86 -17.26 7.56
C THR A 527 -27.64 -15.76 7.44
N GLU A 528 -28.70 -14.97 7.43
CA GLU A 528 -28.60 -13.51 7.33
C GLU A 528 -28.00 -12.90 8.64
N ARG A 529 -28.35 -13.46 9.80
CA ARG A 529 -27.74 -13.07 11.07
C ARG A 529 -26.24 -13.38 11.10
N ARG A 530 -25.83 -14.56 10.64
CA ARG A 530 -24.41 -14.94 10.52
C ARG A 530 -23.65 -13.99 9.61
N ARG A 531 -24.24 -13.64 8.45
CA ARG A 531 -23.63 -12.70 7.48
C ARG A 531 -23.45 -11.31 8.11
N LYS A 532 -24.48 -10.77 8.79
CA LYS A 532 -24.39 -9.48 9.49
C LYS A 532 -23.36 -9.49 10.60
N LEU A 533 -23.31 -10.54 11.40
CA LEU A 533 -22.31 -10.68 12.46
C LEU A 533 -20.88 -10.77 11.89
N ALA A 534 -20.67 -11.55 10.86
CA ALA A 534 -19.36 -11.64 10.19
C ALA A 534 -18.92 -10.27 9.64
N ALA A 535 -19.82 -9.49 9.05
CA ALA A 535 -19.53 -8.14 8.58
C ALA A 535 -19.17 -7.18 9.73
N GLN A 536 -19.90 -7.23 10.86
CA GLN A 536 -19.57 -6.44 12.05
C GLN A 536 -18.20 -6.81 12.62
N LEU A 537 -17.89 -8.11 12.71
CA LEU A 537 -16.60 -8.60 13.19
C LEU A 537 -15.46 -8.25 12.24
N ALA A 538 -15.69 -8.29 10.94
CA ALA A 538 -14.71 -7.85 9.93
C ALA A 538 -14.41 -6.36 10.04
N ASN A 539 -15.45 -5.53 10.22
CA ASN A 539 -15.27 -4.08 10.46
C ASN A 539 -14.42 -3.84 11.72
N LEU A 540 -14.79 -4.47 12.85
CA LEU A 540 -14.03 -4.34 14.10
C LEU A 540 -12.58 -4.82 13.94
N ALA A 541 -12.37 -5.96 13.27
CA ALA A 541 -11.03 -6.47 13.03
C ALA A 541 -10.15 -5.46 12.27
N VAL A 542 -10.73 -4.67 11.36
CA VAL A 542 -10.00 -3.64 10.58
C VAL A 542 -9.81 -2.34 11.36
N THR A 543 -10.81 -1.91 12.15
CA THR A 543 -10.83 -0.57 12.76
C THR A 543 -10.25 -0.51 14.17
N ALA A 544 -10.37 -1.59 14.96
CA ALA A 544 -9.87 -1.62 16.33
C ALA A 544 -8.36 -1.92 16.39
N GLU A 545 -7.61 -1.10 17.15
CA GLU A 545 -6.16 -1.23 17.30
C GLU A 545 -5.77 -2.53 18.01
N GLY A 546 -4.86 -3.29 17.38
CA GLY A 546 -4.27 -4.51 17.94
C GLY A 546 -5.25 -5.67 18.13
N LEU A 547 -6.44 -5.62 17.51
CA LEU A 547 -7.46 -6.64 17.62
C LEU A 547 -7.27 -7.78 16.61
N THR A 548 -7.19 -9.00 17.13
CA THR A 548 -7.29 -10.24 16.34
C THR A 548 -8.67 -10.85 16.54
N VAL A 549 -9.38 -11.17 15.45
CA VAL A 549 -10.70 -11.79 15.50
C VAL A 549 -10.65 -13.19 14.90
N VAL A 550 -11.25 -14.15 15.59
CA VAL A 550 -11.39 -15.54 15.14
C VAL A 550 -12.86 -15.95 15.24
N ILE A 551 -13.39 -16.57 14.17
CA ILE A 551 -14.76 -17.13 14.18
C ILE A 551 -14.67 -18.65 14.09
N LYS A 552 -15.20 -19.32 15.12
CA LYS A 552 -15.34 -20.78 15.16
C LYS A 552 -16.82 -21.14 15.05
N THR A 553 -17.16 -21.93 14.06
CA THR A 553 -18.51 -22.46 13.82
C THR A 553 -18.48 -23.99 13.99
N GLU A 554 -19.64 -24.59 14.10
CA GLU A 554 -19.73 -26.06 14.16
C GLU A 554 -19.15 -26.71 12.88
N GLU A 555 -19.33 -26.08 11.71
CA GLU A 555 -18.85 -26.58 10.43
C GLU A 555 -17.32 -26.51 10.29
N ASN A 556 -16.67 -25.47 10.84
CA ASN A 556 -15.22 -25.29 10.73
C ASN A 556 -14.44 -25.71 11.99
N ALA A 557 -15.11 -26.11 13.07
CA ALA A 557 -14.49 -26.35 14.38
C ALA A 557 -13.28 -27.29 14.31
N ARG A 558 -13.40 -28.44 13.64
CA ARG A 558 -12.30 -29.42 13.53
C ARG A 558 -11.08 -28.83 12.81
N GLU A 559 -11.30 -28.02 11.80
CA GLU A 559 -10.25 -27.39 11.03
C GLU A 559 -9.60 -26.25 11.81
N MET A 560 -10.41 -25.42 12.47
CA MET A 560 -9.97 -24.35 13.35
C MET A 560 -9.13 -24.89 14.50
N GLU A 561 -9.58 -25.93 15.19
CA GLU A 561 -8.85 -26.54 16.31
C GLU A 561 -7.50 -27.17 15.89
N ARG A 562 -7.36 -27.57 14.62
CA ARG A 562 -6.09 -28.03 14.09
C ARG A 562 -5.14 -26.89 13.77
N LEU A 563 -5.63 -25.81 13.16
CA LEU A 563 -4.83 -24.66 12.73
C LEU A 563 -4.59 -23.65 13.85
N ILE A 564 -5.54 -23.53 14.75
CA ILE A 564 -5.58 -22.58 15.86
C ILE A 564 -5.87 -23.39 17.13
N PRO A 565 -4.86 -24.11 17.70
CA PRO A 565 -5.07 -25.09 18.76
C PRO A 565 -5.78 -24.56 20.01
N TYR A 566 -5.58 -23.30 20.37
CA TYR A 566 -6.21 -22.70 21.54
C TYR A 566 -7.74 -22.57 21.38
N THR A 567 -8.27 -22.65 20.16
CA THR A 567 -9.74 -22.60 19.95
C THR A 567 -10.47 -23.83 20.50
N LYS A 568 -9.76 -24.89 20.92
CA LYS A 568 -10.32 -26.03 21.64
C LYS A 568 -10.97 -25.62 22.96
N ASP A 569 -10.43 -24.59 23.61
CA ASP A 569 -10.90 -24.09 24.89
C ASP A 569 -12.16 -23.24 24.78
N TYR A 570 -12.61 -22.95 23.55
CA TYR A 570 -13.79 -22.16 23.26
C TYR A 570 -14.89 -23.04 22.62
N PRO A 571 -15.80 -23.61 23.41
CA PRO A 571 -16.85 -24.47 22.89
C PRO A 571 -17.85 -23.70 22.04
N VAL A 572 -18.35 -24.37 20.99
CA VAL A 572 -19.48 -23.84 20.21
C VAL A 572 -20.76 -24.04 21.04
N PRO A 573 -21.61 -23.01 21.26
CA PRO A 573 -22.84 -23.15 22.04
C PRO A 573 -23.89 -23.95 21.26
N ASP A 574 -24.82 -24.57 21.97
CA ASP A 574 -25.94 -25.29 21.36
C ASP A 574 -26.85 -24.36 20.51
N THR A 575 -26.99 -23.11 20.93
CA THR A 575 -27.78 -22.09 20.23
C THR A 575 -27.11 -20.71 20.34
N GLY A 576 -27.22 -19.89 19.28
CA GLY A 576 -26.76 -18.51 19.30
C GLY A 576 -25.24 -18.37 19.14
N GLU A 577 -24.70 -17.33 19.73
CA GLU A 577 -23.28 -16.97 19.70
C GLU A 577 -22.71 -16.69 21.09
N LEU A 578 -21.41 -16.89 21.27
CA LEU A 578 -20.63 -16.47 22.44
C LEU A 578 -19.36 -15.74 22.00
N PHE A 579 -19.04 -14.67 22.72
CA PHE A 579 -17.88 -13.84 22.50
C PHE A 579 -16.92 -13.91 23.67
N TYR A 580 -15.67 -14.23 23.40
CA TYR A 580 -14.59 -14.32 24.36
C TYR A 580 -13.56 -13.25 24.04
N LEU A 581 -13.41 -12.24 24.91
CA LEU A 581 -12.42 -11.18 24.77
C LEU A 581 -11.28 -11.39 25.74
N CYS A 582 -10.05 -11.47 25.22
CA CYS A 582 -8.83 -11.46 26.00
C CYS A 582 -8.02 -10.19 25.68
N VAL A 583 -7.51 -9.51 26.70
CA VAL A 583 -6.64 -8.34 26.57
C VAL A 583 -5.34 -8.60 27.32
N GLY A 584 -4.21 -8.60 26.61
CA GLY A 584 -2.94 -9.05 27.15
C GLY A 584 -3.02 -10.53 27.51
N HIS A 585 -3.00 -10.85 28.82
CA HIS A 585 -3.11 -12.21 29.33
C HIS A 585 -4.38 -12.45 30.15
N GLU A 586 -5.29 -11.48 30.16
CA GLU A 586 -6.53 -11.56 30.93
C GLU A 586 -7.72 -11.81 30.01
N CYS A 587 -8.41 -12.95 30.21
CA CYS A 587 -9.62 -13.29 29.49
C CYS A 587 -10.85 -12.96 30.34
N MET A 588 -11.82 -12.29 29.72
CA MET A 588 -13.10 -11.92 30.36
C MET A 588 -14.06 -13.10 30.30
N GLN A 589 -15.11 -13.04 31.18
CA GLN A 589 -16.19 -14.00 31.08
C GLN A 589 -16.89 -13.87 29.72
N PRO A 590 -17.26 -14.98 29.06
CA PRO A 590 -17.92 -14.93 27.77
C PRO A 590 -19.29 -14.24 27.88
N VAL A 591 -19.62 -13.49 26.81
CA VAL A 591 -20.91 -12.77 26.73
C VAL A 591 -21.67 -13.17 25.47
N PRO A 592 -23.03 -13.15 25.50
CA PRO A 592 -23.83 -13.55 24.35
C PRO A 592 -24.08 -12.42 23.33
N GLN A 593 -23.63 -11.19 23.61
CA GLN A 593 -23.87 -10.02 22.76
C GLN A 593 -22.57 -9.23 22.57
N LEU A 594 -22.22 -8.92 21.32
CA LEU A 594 -21.01 -8.20 20.96
C LEU A 594 -20.96 -6.79 21.55
N GLU A 595 -22.12 -6.13 21.65
CA GLU A 595 -22.28 -4.76 22.17
C GLU A 595 -21.74 -4.60 23.59
N GLN A 596 -21.75 -5.68 24.39
CA GLN A 596 -21.23 -5.68 25.77
C GLN A 596 -19.69 -5.57 25.84
N LEU A 597 -19.02 -5.76 24.72
CA LEU A 597 -17.56 -5.72 24.62
C LEU A 597 -17.03 -4.48 23.88
N ILE A 598 -17.88 -3.75 23.15
CA ILE A 598 -17.46 -2.63 22.28
C ILE A 598 -16.67 -1.56 23.05
N GLU A 599 -17.10 -1.21 24.25
CA GLU A 599 -16.40 -0.22 25.09
C GLU A 599 -15.01 -0.67 25.58
N LYS A 600 -14.70 -1.97 25.45
CA LYS A 600 -13.44 -2.58 25.87
C LYS A 600 -12.51 -2.89 24.71
N LEU A 601 -13.04 -2.81 23.50
CA LEU A 601 -12.30 -2.95 22.23
C LEU A 601 -11.70 -1.63 21.78
#